data_54e2710e9e1e531d1c3081a24bc61082
#
_entry.id   54e2710e9e1e531d1c3081a24bc61082
#
_cell.length_a   1.000
_cell.length_b   1.000
_cell.length_c   1.000
_cell.angle_alpha   90.00
_cell.angle_beta   90.00
_cell.angle_gamma   90.00
#
_symmetry.space_group_name_H-M   'P 1'
#
loop_
_entity.id
_entity.type
_entity.pdbx_description
1 polymer ?
#
loop_
_entity_poly.entity_id
_entity_poly.type
_entity_poly.pdbx_seq_one_letter_code
_entity_poly.pdbx_strand_id
1 'polypeptide(L)'
;MATIRKKGEYQWHVQIRRKGFPPQTKTLNTRTEAEAWARSIENEMDRGVFVSRAEAERTTLREALERYQREVTPRKRGADQEKYRIRALLSLELAGCSLAKIRSSDLAKYRDARLADEFAASTVTKELSLLSHLYETARKDWGIEVDNPVKKITKPKVENARTRRLSAEEERYLLAALDDPGHSVKAADGDRRNEWTPKIVRMAIETAMRQGELLALDWKYVDLEKRTAHLPTTKNGSSRTVPLSSSAVALIAGSGKVQPMRKGRVFPTTASAIKQSFARAVVRGRRRYLADCENAACEPQNDFLEDLTFHDLRREATSRLADKLQMHELMRVTGHLDSRMLAVYYQPRAEDLVKKLG
;
A
#
# COMPACT_ATOMS: atom_id res chain seq x y z
N MET A 1 32.96 14.33 -37.10
CA MET A 1 34.32 14.43 -36.54
C MET A 1 34.28 15.26 -35.26
N ALA A 2 34.98 14.83 -34.26
CA ALA A 2 35.13 15.56 -33.01
C ALA A 2 36.05 16.79 -33.19
N THR A 3 35.65 17.93 -32.63
CA THR A 3 36.49 19.11 -32.50
C THR A 3 36.99 19.21 -31.07
N ILE A 4 38.30 19.21 -30.88
CA ILE A 4 38.94 19.29 -29.55
C ILE A 4 39.68 20.61 -29.47
N ARG A 5 39.34 21.44 -28.48
CA ARG A 5 39.95 22.76 -28.25
C ARG A 5 40.42 22.90 -26.80
N LYS A 6 41.60 23.51 -26.62
CA LYS A 6 42.09 23.90 -25.29
C LYS A 6 41.30 25.10 -24.80
N LYS A 7 40.62 25.01 -23.64
CA LYS A 7 39.83 26.09 -23.06
C LYS A 7 40.48 26.77 -21.86
N GLY A 8 41.45 26.11 -21.23
CA GLY A 8 42.23 26.60 -20.10
C GLY A 8 43.50 25.77 -19.92
N GLU A 9 44.32 26.07 -18.89
CA GLU A 9 45.60 25.42 -18.68
C GLU A 9 45.45 23.89 -18.53
N TYR A 10 44.39 23.46 -17.83
CA TYR A 10 44.06 22.03 -17.60
C TYR A 10 42.63 21.68 -18.10
N GLN A 11 42.14 22.37 -19.16
CA GLN A 11 40.77 22.13 -19.66
C GLN A 11 40.78 21.98 -21.17
N TRP A 12 40.25 20.85 -21.63
CA TRP A 12 40.05 20.50 -23.01
C TRP A 12 38.56 20.32 -23.31
N HIS A 13 38.02 21.16 -24.19
CA HIS A 13 36.64 21.10 -24.62
C HIS A 13 36.52 20.29 -25.91
N VAL A 14 35.69 19.26 -25.84
CA VAL A 14 35.38 18.37 -26.98
C VAL A 14 33.97 18.64 -27.44
N GLN A 15 33.79 18.76 -28.74
CA GLN A 15 32.50 18.86 -29.38
C GLN A 15 32.41 17.85 -30.52
N ILE A 16 31.41 16.98 -30.49
CA ILE A 16 31.12 15.99 -31.52
C ILE A 16 29.80 16.39 -32.20
N ARG A 17 29.84 16.62 -33.51
CA ARG A 17 28.65 16.90 -34.34
C ARG A 17 28.61 15.86 -35.42
N ARG A 18 27.52 15.09 -35.48
CA ARG A 18 27.29 14.09 -36.52
C ARG A 18 25.85 14.13 -36.99
N LYS A 19 25.65 14.01 -38.29
CA LYS A 19 24.29 14.01 -38.91
C LYS A 19 23.49 12.82 -38.38
N GLY A 20 22.30 13.07 -37.86
CA GLY A 20 21.43 12.03 -37.24
C GLY A 20 21.61 11.82 -35.75
N PHE A 21 22.58 12.50 -35.11
CA PHE A 21 22.80 12.43 -33.66
C PHE A 21 22.79 13.82 -33.02
N PRO A 22 22.31 13.94 -31.78
CA PRO A 22 22.39 15.19 -31.03
C PRO A 22 23.86 15.55 -30.76
N PRO A 23 24.23 16.87 -30.86
CA PRO A 23 25.61 17.29 -30.58
C PRO A 23 26.03 16.92 -29.18
N GLN A 24 27.24 16.33 -29.04
CA GLN A 24 27.80 15.96 -27.75
C GLN A 24 28.94 16.91 -27.40
N THR A 25 28.97 17.40 -26.16
CA THR A 25 30.04 18.28 -25.68
C THR A 25 30.48 17.85 -24.28
N LYS A 26 31.80 17.84 -24.04
CA LYS A 26 32.37 17.57 -22.73
C LYS A 26 33.65 18.33 -22.54
N THR A 27 33.94 18.78 -21.28
CA THR A 27 35.20 19.36 -20.89
C THR A 27 35.96 18.37 -20.03
N LEU A 28 37.21 18.11 -20.35
CA LEU A 28 38.08 17.09 -19.72
C LEU A 28 39.41 17.75 -19.31
N ASN A 29 40.15 17.13 -18.39
CA ASN A 29 41.35 17.74 -17.81
C ASN A 29 42.58 17.57 -18.71
N THR A 30 42.64 16.49 -19.48
CA THR A 30 43.77 16.22 -20.36
C THR A 30 43.32 16.05 -21.82
N ARG A 31 44.24 16.30 -22.76
CA ARG A 31 44.01 16.10 -24.18
C ARG A 31 43.78 14.60 -24.51
N THR A 32 44.56 13.74 -23.85
CA THR A 32 44.44 12.28 -24.03
C THR A 32 43.07 11.76 -23.63
N GLU A 33 42.53 12.22 -22.50
CA GLU A 33 41.17 11.88 -22.08
C GLU A 33 40.12 12.42 -23.07
N ALA A 34 40.32 13.63 -23.59
CA ALA A 34 39.45 14.24 -24.56
C ALA A 34 39.38 13.44 -25.86
N GLU A 35 40.53 12.97 -26.37
CA GLU A 35 40.63 12.15 -27.56
C GLU A 35 40.08 10.74 -27.33
N ALA A 36 40.31 10.14 -26.16
CA ALA A 36 39.74 8.82 -25.80
C ALA A 36 38.22 8.89 -25.71
N TRP A 37 37.65 9.91 -25.06
CA TRP A 37 36.21 10.13 -24.98
C TRP A 37 35.59 10.35 -26.37
N ALA A 38 36.23 11.18 -27.20
CA ALA A 38 35.75 11.43 -28.57
C ALA A 38 35.66 10.13 -29.39
N ARG A 39 36.71 9.33 -29.37
CA ARG A 39 36.75 8.04 -30.06
C ARG A 39 35.69 7.06 -29.56
N SER A 40 35.47 7.00 -28.24
CA SER A 40 34.41 6.15 -27.69
C SER A 40 33.03 6.53 -28.21
N ILE A 41 32.68 7.82 -28.17
CA ILE A 41 31.38 8.33 -28.63
C ILE A 41 31.22 8.15 -30.14
N GLU A 42 32.26 8.46 -30.93
CA GLU A 42 32.23 8.27 -32.39
C GLU A 42 32.03 6.79 -32.77
N ASN A 43 32.71 5.87 -32.07
CA ASN A 43 32.54 4.42 -32.25
C ASN A 43 31.11 3.95 -31.88
N GLU A 44 30.51 4.47 -30.81
CA GLU A 44 29.14 4.16 -30.45
C GLU A 44 28.15 4.65 -31.50
N MET A 45 28.39 5.87 -32.05
CA MET A 45 27.61 6.44 -33.16
C MET A 45 27.76 5.63 -34.45
N ASP A 46 28.98 5.15 -34.76
CA ASP A 46 29.25 4.33 -35.92
C ASP A 46 28.57 2.98 -35.87
N ARG A 47 28.50 2.41 -34.70
CA ARG A 47 27.83 1.13 -34.47
C ARG A 47 26.31 1.27 -34.33
N GLY A 48 25.75 2.49 -34.36
CA GLY A 48 24.33 2.75 -34.20
C GLY A 48 23.80 2.48 -32.76
N VAL A 49 24.68 2.31 -31.79
CA VAL A 49 24.34 2.02 -30.36
C VAL A 49 24.50 3.24 -29.48
N PHE A 50 24.81 4.41 -30.08
CA PHE A 50 24.97 5.65 -29.30
C PHE A 50 23.67 6.10 -28.70
N VAL A 51 23.67 6.30 -27.38
CA VAL A 51 22.57 6.83 -26.61
C VAL A 51 23.04 8.02 -25.80
N SER A 52 22.40 9.19 -26.00
CA SER A 52 22.76 10.40 -25.28
C SER A 52 22.37 10.32 -23.81
N ARG A 53 23.34 10.38 -22.92
CA ARG A 53 23.14 10.46 -21.46
C ARG A 53 23.06 11.89 -20.93
N ALA A 54 23.14 12.88 -21.83
CA ALA A 54 23.22 14.29 -21.43
C ALA A 54 22.00 14.74 -20.61
N GLU A 55 20.83 14.23 -20.89
CA GLU A 55 19.62 14.55 -20.14
C GLU A 55 19.63 13.92 -18.74
N ALA A 56 20.08 12.67 -18.59
CA ALA A 56 20.24 12.00 -17.30
C ALA A 56 21.33 12.68 -16.42
N GLU A 57 22.36 13.26 -17.03
CA GLU A 57 23.41 14.00 -16.33
C GLU A 57 22.94 15.39 -15.86
N ARG A 58 21.94 15.98 -16.50
CA ARG A 58 21.37 17.29 -16.16
C ARG A 58 20.18 17.18 -15.20
N THR A 59 19.29 16.22 -15.43
CA THR A 59 18.09 16.05 -14.61
C THR A 59 18.43 15.53 -13.23
N THR A 60 18.11 16.31 -12.21
CA THR A 60 18.25 15.90 -10.81
C THR A 60 17.15 14.94 -10.39
N LEU A 61 17.39 14.14 -9.34
CA LEU A 61 16.33 13.30 -8.76
C LEU A 61 15.16 14.14 -8.24
N ARG A 62 15.40 15.35 -7.76
CA ARG A 62 14.37 16.30 -7.34
C ARG A 62 13.44 16.64 -8.50
N GLU A 63 13.98 17.11 -9.60
CA GLU A 63 13.20 17.47 -10.81
C GLU A 63 12.42 16.28 -11.35
N ALA A 64 13.04 15.10 -11.34
CA ALA A 64 12.39 13.85 -11.76
C ALA A 64 11.25 13.46 -10.81
N LEU A 65 11.41 13.56 -9.48
CA LEU A 65 10.36 13.29 -8.50
C LEU A 65 9.19 14.27 -8.60
N GLU A 66 9.47 15.56 -8.80
CA GLU A 66 8.45 16.59 -8.98
C GLU A 66 7.66 16.37 -10.28
N ARG A 67 8.35 16.06 -11.39
CA ARG A 67 7.71 15.68 -12.64
C ARG A 67 6.84 14.45 -12.48
N TYR A 68 7.37 13.42 -11.82
CA TYR A 68 6.64 12.18 -11.54
C TYR A 68 5.39 12.42 -10.68
N GLN A 69 5.50 13.27 -9.65
CA GLN A 69 4.37 13.65 -8.81
C GLN A 69 3.28 14.38 -9.60
N ARG A 70 3.65 15.17 -10.59
CA ARG A 70 2.72 15.93 -11.44
C ARG A 70 2.07 15.06 -12.51
N GLU A 71 2.84 14.20 -13.18
CA GLU A 71 2.40 13.50 -14.38
C GLU A 71 1.89 12.08 -14.13
N VAL A 72 2.48 11.37 -13.16
CA VAL A 72 2.25 9.93 -12.94
C VAL A 72 1.39 9.67 -11.70
N THR A 73 1.74 10.31 -10.57
CA THR A 73 1.07 10.08 -9.29
C THR A 73 -0.45 10.29 -9.33
N PRO A 74 -1.01 11.33 -10.01
CA PRO A 74 -2.46 11.58 -10.01
C PRO A 74 -3.28 10.45 -10.65
N ARG A 75 -2.67 9.67 -11.54
CA ARG A 75 -3.33 8.54 -12.21
C ARG A 75 -3.44 7.30 -11.34
N LYS A 76 -2.83 7.31 -10.15
CA LYS A 76 -2.76 6.16 -9.24
C LYS A 76 -3.81 6.27 -8.13
N ARG A 77 -4.41 5.14 -7.77
CA ARG A 77 -5.38 5.06 -6.66
C ARG A 77 -4.79 5.44 -5.30
N GLY A 78 -3.48 5.24 -5.11
CA GLY A 78 -2.75 5.57 -3.88
C GLY A 78 -1.99 6.89 -3.95
N ALA A 79 -2.48 7.88 -4.73
CA ALA A 79 -1.80 9.14 -4.98
C ALA A 79 -1.36 9.87 -3.70
N ASP A 80 -2.22 9.95 -2.69
CA ASP A 80 -1.91 10.68 -1.47
C ASP A 80 -0.79 10.03 -0.66
N GLN A 81 -0.80 8.69 -0.52
CA GLN A 81 0.28 7.97 0.15
C GLN A 81 1.60 8.04 -0.65
N GLU A 82 1.51 8.09 -1.98
CA GLU A 82 2.70 8.26 -2.82
C GLU A 82 3.28 9.66 -2.68
N LYS A 83 2.46 10.71 -2.60
CA LYS A 83 2.92 12.10 -2.32
C LYS A 83 3.70 12.19 -1.00
N TYR A 84 3.26 11.49 0.06
CA TYR A 84 4.01 11.45 1.33
C TYR A 84 5.40 10.84 1.15
N ARG A 85 5.51 9.73 0.40
CA ARG A 85 6.81 9.10 0.12
C ARG A 85 7.69 9.98 -0.75
N ILE A 86 7.13 10.62 -1.78
CA ILE A 86 7.86 11.58 -2.62
C ILE A 86 8.40 12.72 -1.76
N ARG A 87 7.61 13.27 -0.84
CA ARG A 87 8.06 14.33 0.06
C ARG A 87 9.24 13.89 0.93
N ALA A 88 9.20 12.67 1.46
CA ALA A 88 10.31 12.10 2.21
C ALA A 88 11.58 11.92 1.35
N LEU A 89 11.44 11.52 0.09
CA LEU A 89 12.56 11.40 -0.84
C LEU A 89 13.13 12.76 -1.27
N LEU A 90 12.29 13.78 -1.40
CA LEU A 90 12.70 15.15 -1.74
C LEU A 90 13.55 15.82 -0.63
N SER A 91 13.41 15.38 0.63
CA SER A 91 14.21 15.90 1.75
C SER A 91 15.61 15.31 1.83
N LEU A 92 15.94 14.30 1.02
CA LEU A 92 17.25 13.66 1.01
C LEU A 92 18.28 14.51 0.25
N GLU A 93 19.54 14.48 0.66
CA GLU A 93 20.66 15.07 -0.10
C GLU A 93 20.75 14.47 -1.51
N LEU A 94 20.44 13.19 -1.64
CA LEU A 94 20.38 12.47 -2.92
C LEU A 94 19.46 13.15 -3.95
N ALA A 95 18.45 13.88 -3.50
CA ALA A 95 17.51 14.58 -4.38
C ALA A 95 18.21 15.68 -5.22
N GLY A 96 19.33 16.22 -4.75
CA GLY A 96 20.16 17.17 -5.50
C GLY A 96 21.09 16.53 -6.54
N CYS A 97 21.28 15.21 -6.51
CA CYS A 97 22.13 14.51 -7.46
C CYS A 97 21.42 14.28 -8.80
N SER A 98 22.17 14.33 -9.90
CA SER A 98 21.62 13.94 -11.21
C SER A 98 21.32 12.44 -11.27
N LEU A 99 20.31 12.05 -12.05
CA LEU A 99 19.91 10.66 -12.19
C LEU A 99 21.07 9.74 -12.60
N ALA A 100 21.97 10.22 -13.46
CA ALA A 100 23.13 9.47 -13.92
C ALA A 100 24.21 9.26 -12.84
N LYS A 101 24.27 10.12 -11.82
CA LYS A 101 25.26 10.03 -10.74
C LYS A 101 24.84 9.08 -9.62
N ILE A 102 23.55 8.85 -9.44
CA ILE A 102 23.04 7.99 -8.36
C ILE A 102 23.36 6.52 -8.67
N ARG A 103 24.16 5.92 -7.81
CA ARG A 103 24.62 4.53 -7.92
C ARG A 103 23.79 3.60 -7.03
N SER A 104 23.88 2.31 -7.32
CA SER A 104 23.29 1.29 -6.44
C SER A 104 23.82 1.34 -5.01
N SER A 105 25.10 1.68 -4.82
CA SER A 105 25.71 1.89 -3.49
C SER A 105 25.03 2.99 -2.69
N ASP A 106 24.62 4.09 -3.33
CA ASP A 106 23.97 5.22 -2.65
C ASP A 106 22.57 4.82 -2.17
N LEU A 107 21.86 4.05 -2.99
CA LEU A 107 20.54 3.51 -2.61
C LEU A 107 20.63 2.40 -1.57
N ALA A 108 21.73 1.62 -1.56
CA ALA A 108 21.98 0.66 -0.49
C ALA A 108 22.24 1.39 0.85
N LYS A 109 23.07 2.44 0.85
CA LYS A 109 23.26 3.28 2.04
C LYS A 109 21.95 3.91 2.52
N TYR A 110 21.13 4.43 1.60
CA TYR A 110 19.81 4.95 1.93
C TYR A 110 18.92 3.89 2.60
N ARG A 111 18.84 2.68 2.01
CA ARG A 111 18.10 1.54 2.59
C ARG A 111 18.57 1.24 4.01
N ASP A 112 19.88 1.13 4.20
CA ASP A 112 20.47 0.72 5.47
C ASP A 112 20.29 1.81 6.54
N ALA A 113 20.41 3.09 6.19
CA ALA A 113 20.12 4.22 7.07
C ALA A 113 18.63 4.21 7.49
N ARG A 114 17.69 3.99 6.56
CA ARG A 114 16.27 3.93 6.89
C ARG A 114 15.93 2.78 7.82
N LEU A 115 16.61 1.63 7.67
CA LEU A 115 16.42 0.49 8.57
C LEU A 115 17.04 0.75 9.95
N ALA A 116 18.19 1.43 10.00
CA ALA A 116 18.81 1.87 11.27
C ALA A 116 17.94 2.90 12.02
N ASP A 117 17.21 3.75 11.30
CA ASP A 117 16.21 4.68 11.85
C ASP A 117 14.87 3.97 12.21
N GLU A 118 14.86 2.63 12.31
CA GLU A 118 13.72 1.80 12.70
C GLU A 118 12.50 1.89 11.77
N PHE A 119 12.66 2.36 10.53
CA PHE A 119 11.55 2.29 9.58
C PHE A 119 11.25 0.87 9.17
N ALA A 120 9.98 0.51 9.15
CA ALA A 120 9.54 -0.82 8.76
C ALA A 120 10.08 -1.22 7.36
N ALA A 121 10.58 -2.45 7.22
CA ALA A 121 11.09 -3.00 5.96
C ALA A 121 10.12 -2.83 4.79
N SER A 122 8.80 -2.93 5.05
CA SER A 122 7.75 -2.69 4.06
C SER A 122 7.68 -1.23 3.59
N THR A 123 7.99 -0.26 4.44
CA THR A 123 8.05 1.16 4.09
C THR A 123 9.24 1.42 3.18
N VAL A 124 10.43 0.96 3.57
CA VAL A 124 11.66 1.09 2.78
C VAL A 124 11.52 0.42 1.41
N THR A 125 10.92 -0.78 1.37
CA THR A 125 10.65 -1.49 0.11
C THR A 125 9.72 -0.70 -0.82
N LYS A 126 8.71 0.02 -0.28
CA LYS A 126 7.80 0.86 -1.06
C LYS A 126 8.50 2.12 -1.58
N GLU A 127 9.39 2.74 -0.79
CA GLU A 127 10.20 3.87 -1.20
C GLU A 127 11.16 3.49 -2.35
N LEU A 128 11.87 2.37 -2.21
CA LEU A 128 12.72 1.83 -3.28
C LEU A 128 11.93 1.44 -4.53
N SER A 129 10.71 0.92 -4.36
CA SER A 129 9.84 0.58 -5.49
C SER A 129 9.35 1.82 -6.24
N LEU A 130 9.08 2.92 -5.53
CA LEU A 130 8.76 4.21 -6.12
C LEU A 130 9.94 4.74 -6.95
N LEU A 131 11.17 4.74 -6.40
CA LEU A 131 12.38 5.13 -7.12
C LEU A 131 12.59 4.26 -8.36
N SER A 132 12.44 2.93 -8.22
CA SER A 132 12.56 2.02 -9.35
C SER A 132 11.56 2.34 -10.47
N HIS A 133 10.31 2.64 -10.12
CA HIS A 133 9.30 3.00 -11.10
C HIS A 133 9.59 4.36 -11.76
N LEU A 134 10.11 5.32 -10.98
CA LEU A 134 10.54 6.62 -11.51
C LEU A 134 11.63 6.45 -12.58
N TYR A 135 12.68 5.66 -12.31
CA TYR A 135 13.74 5.40 -13.29
C TYR A 135 13.21 4.69 -14.55
N GLU A 136 12.27 3.74 -14.40
CA GLU A 136 11.64 3.10 -15.55
C GLU A 136 10.78 4.07 -16.35
N THR A 137 10.04 4.96 -15.68
CA THR A 137 9.26 6.02 -16.34
C THR A 137 10.16 7.02 -17.06
N ALA A 138 11.25 7.44 -16.41
CA ALA A 138 12.23 8.33 -17.00
C ALA A 138 12.77 7.75 -18.31
N ARG A 139 13.10 6.47 -18.31
CA ARG A 139 13.62 5.79 -19.50
C ARG A 139 12.55 5.55 -20.58
N LYS A 140 11.37 5.06 -20.20
CA LYS A 140 10.34 4.61 -21.15
C LYS A 140 9.49 5.75 -21.70
N ASP A 141 9.10 6.67 -20.82
CA ASP A 141 8.08 7.67 -21.14
C ASP A 141 8.68 9.05 -21.36
N TRP A 142 9.85 9.36 -20.73
CA TRP A 142 10.49 10.66 -20.87
C TRP A 142 11.69 10.66 -21.81
N GLY A 143 12.12 9.49 -22.30
CA GLY A 143 13.26 9.35 -23.18
C GLY A 143 14.62 9.63 -22.53
N ILE A 144 14.68 9.67 -21.19
CA ILE A 144 15.91 9.88 -20.44
C ILE A 144 16.65 8.56 -20.32
N GLU A 145 17.73 8.42 -21.06
CA GLU A 145 18.52 7.18 -21.04
C GLU A 145 19.35 7.07 -19.75
N VAL A 146 18.88 6.24 -18.84
CA VAL A 146 19.49 6.02 -17.52
C VAL A 146 19.26 4.60 -17.05
N ASP A 147 20.30 4.00 -16.47
CA ASP A 147 20.18 2.72 -15.79
C ASP A 147 19.36 2.86 -14.50
N ASN A 148 18.56 1.83 -14.18
CA ASN A 148 17.83 1.78 -12.93
C ASN A 148 18.71 1.19 -11.80
N PRO A 149 19.26 2.01 -10.90
CA PRO A 149 20.18 1.53 -9.87
C PRO A 149 19.48 0.68 -8.80
N VAL A 150 18.15 0.82 -8.64
CA VAL A 150 17.36 0.04 -7.67
C VAL A 150 17.33 -1.44 -8.02
N LYS A 151 17.45 -1.80 -9.31
CA LYS A 151 17.46 -3.21 -9.74
C LYS A 151 18.72 -3.96 -9.31
N LYS A 152 19.78 -3.22 -8.98
CA LYS A 152 21.10 -3.77 -8.62
C LYS A 152 21.29 -3.92 -7.10
N ILE A 153 20.26 -3.60 -6.29
CA ILE A 153 20.32 -3.73 -4.83
C ILE A 153 19.34 -4.78 -4.32
N THR A 154 19.69 -5.40 -3.21
CA THR A 154 18.79 -6.29 -2.47
C THR A 154 17.79 -5.46 -1.69
N LYS A 155 16.50 -5.69 -1.90
CA LYS A 155 15.44 -5.07 -1.09
C LYS A 155 15.33 -5.75 0.27
N PRO A 156 14.92 -5.03 1.32
CA PRO A 156 14.68 -5.64 2.62
C PRO A 156 13.63 -6.76 2.52
N LYS A 157 13.87 -7.85 3.23
CA LYS A 157 12.88 -8.93 3.36
C LYS A 157 11.71 -8.41 4.18
N VAL A 158 10.52 -8.49 3.61
CA VAL A 158 9.29 -8.06 4.27
C VAL A 158 8.58 -9.30 4.81
N GLU A 159 8.60 -9.46 6.11
CA GLU A 159 7.84 -10.51 6.78
C GLU A 159 6.45 -9.98 7.09
N ASN A 160 5.48 -10.28 6.23
CA ASN A 160 4.11 -9.77 6.33
C ASN A 160 3.11 -10.79 6.89
N ALA A 161 3.59 -11.91 7.40
CA ALA A 161 2.72 -12.96 7.91
C ALA A 161 2.14 -12.57 9.29
N ARG A 162 1.27 -11.52 9.30
CA ARG A 162 0.45 -11.27 10.47
C ARG A 162 -0.51 -12.44 10.64
N THR A 163 -0.41 -13.16 11.75
CA THR A 163 -1.22 -14.33 12.07
C THR A 163 -2.36 -14.01 13.05
N ARG A 164 -2.44 -12.76 13.54
CA ARG A 164 -3.42 -12.30 14.51
C ARG A 164 -4.85 -12.60 14.04
N ARG A 165 -5.60 -13.34 14.85
CA ARG A 165 -7.03 -13.63 14.68
C ARG A 165 -7.79 -13.08 15.89
N LEU A 166 -9.06 -12.81 15.72
CA LEU A 166 -9.96 -12.40 16.79
C LEU A 166 -10.55 -13.67 17.43
N SER A 167 -10.33 -13.89 18.72
CA SER A 167 -10.95 -15.01 19.44
C SER A 167 -12.44 -14.72 19.68
N ALA A 168 -13.21 -15.76 19.96
CA ALA A 168 -14.64 -15.60 20.26
C ALA A 168 -14.85 -14.75 21.53
N GLU A 169 -13.95 -14.88 22.51
CA GLU A 169 -14.03 -14.09 23.73
C GLU A 169 -13.65 -12.62 23.48
N GLU A 170 -12.58 -12.34 22.74
CA GLU A 170 -12.23 -10.99 22.33
C GLU A 170 -13.36 -10.32 21.54
N GLU A 171 -14.00 -11.07 20.62
CA GLU A 171 -15.16 -10.58 19.88
C GLU A 171 -16.28 -10.17 20.81
N ARG A 172 -16.60 -10.99 21.80
CA ARG A 172 -17.63 -10.69 22.81
C ARG A 172 -17.36 -9.39 23.54
N TYR A 173 -16.14 -9.18 24.03
CA TYR A 173 -15.74 -7.95 24.71
C TYR A 173 -15.69 -6.74 23.79
N LEU A 174 -15.20 -6.91 22.57
CA LEU A 174 -15.17 -5.85 21.56
C LEU A 174 -16.59 -5.40 21.20
N LEU A 175 -17.50 -6.33 20.92
CA LEU A 175 -18.89 -6.04 20.57
C LEU A 175 -19.64 -5.41 21.74
N ALA A 176 -19.45 -5.91 22.96
CA ALA A 176 -20.01 -5.32 24.16
C ALA A 176 -19.51 -3.87 24.37
N ALA A 177 -18.22 -3.61 24.12
CA ALA A 177 -17.65 -2.26 24.21
C ALA A 177 -18.15 -1.31 23.08
N LEU A 178 -18.56 -1.87 21.95
CA LEU A 178 -19.17 -1.10 20.85
C LEU A 178 -20.64 -0.77 21.12
N ASP A 179 -21.38 -1.68 21.74
CA ASP A 179 -22.80 -1.52 22.05
C ASP A 179 -23.04 -0.73 23.32
N ASP A 180 -22.06 -0.74 24.25
CA ASP A 180 -22.19 -0.02 25.51
C ASP A 180 -22.43 1.47 25.22
N PRO A 181 -23.62 2.02 25.59
CA PRO A 181 -23.88 3.43 25.47
C PRO A 181 -22.88 4.28 26.24
N GLY A 182 -22.04 3.62 27.09
CA GLY A 182 -21.03 4.22 27.96
C GLY A 182 -21.66 5.18 28.91
N HIS A 183 -21.34 5.09 30.14
CA HIS A 183 -21.51 6.18 31.05
C HIS A 183 -21.01 7.44 30.33
N SER A 184 -21.92 8.35 30.07
CA SER A 184 -21.65 9.71 29.65
C SER A 184 -20.92 10.43 30.79
N VAL A 185 -19.70 9.96 31.08
CA VAL A 185 -18.72 10.86 31.60
C VAL A 185 -18.53 11.82 30.47
N LYS A 186 -19.01 13.04 30.63
CA LYS A 186 -18.71 14.17 29.79
C LYS A 186 -17.20 14.18 29.59
N ALA A 187 -16.73 13.45 28.57
CA ALA A 187 -15.38 13.60 28.14
C ALA A 187 -15.30 15.04 27.66
N ALA A 188 -14.42 15.83 28.25
CA ALA A 188 -14.19 17.22 27.96
C ALA A 188 -13.90 17.48 26.47
N ASP A 189 -13.74 16.45 25.68
CA ASP A 189 -13.41 16.42 24.26
C ASP A 189 -14.55 15.97 23.35
N GLY A 190 -15.81 16.32 23.62
CA GLY A 190 -16.88 16.21 22.64
C GLY A 190 -16.95 14.86 21.89
N ASP A 191 -16.73 13.72 22.55
CA ASP A 191 -16.66 12.38 21.97
C ASP A 191 -18.03 11.98 21.39
N ARG A 192 -18.30 12.47 20.20
CA ARG A 192 -19.46 12.02 19.40
C ARG A 192 -19.15 10.61 18.91
N ARG A 193 -19.79 9.62 19.53
CA ARG A 193 -19.71 8.24 19.10
C ARG A 193 -20.15 8.12 17.65
N ASN A 194 -19.38 7.37 16.89
CA ASN A 194 -19.78 7.03 15.53
C ASN A 194 -20.77 5.86 15.60
N GLU A 195 -22.05 6.14 15.38
CA GLU A 195 -23.16 5.18 15.40
C GLU A 195 -23.00 4.04 14.39
N TRP A 196 -22.15 4.25 13.37
CA TRP A 196 -21.92 3.27 12.30
C TRP A 196 -20.85 2.24 12.65
N THR A 197 -19.96 2.54 13.61
CA THR A 197 -18.85 1.64 13.95
C THR A 197 -19.32 0.25 14.39
N PRO A 198 -20.31 0.09 15.28
CA PRO A 198 -20.78 -1.23 15.69
C PRO A 198 -21.30 -2.06 14.52
N LYS A 199 -22.03 -1.41 13.60
CA LYS A 199 -22.60 -2.06 12.42
C LYS A 199 -21.54 -2.44 11.40
N ILE A 200 -20.57 -1.56 11.15
CA ILE A 200 -19.46 -1.80 10.22
C ILE A 200 -18.55 -2.92 10.73
N VAL A 201 -18.28 -2.98 12.03
CA VAL A 201 -17.49 -4.06 12.64
C VAL A 201 -18.18 -5.40 12.44
N ARG A 202 -19.45 -5.50 12.76
CA ARG A 202 -20.23 -6.74 12.53
C ARG A 202 -20.32 -7.12 11.06
N MET A 203 -20.57 -6.15 10.19
CA MET A 203 -20.55 -6.38 8.73
C MET A 203 -19.19 -6.87 8.23
N ALA A 204 -18.09 -6.37 8.78
CA ALA A 204 -16.75 -6.84 8.41
C ALA A 204 -16.54 -8.32 8.79
N ILE A 205 -17.02 -8.72 9.99
CA ILE A 205 -16.94 -10.10 10.51
C ILE A 205 -17.87 -11.03 9.69
N GLU A 206 -19.05 -10.57 9.30
CA GLU A 206 -20.02 -11.40 8.55
C GLU A 206 -19.63 -11.59 7.07
N THR A 207 -19.04 -10.58 6.44
CA THR A 207 -18.90 -10.53 4.97
C THR A 207 -17.47 -10.64 4.47
N ALA A 208 -16.48 -10.55 5.34
CA ALA A 208 -15.07 -10.41 4.99
C ALA A 208 -14.77 -9.24 4.01
N MET A 209 -15.66 -8.23 3.92
CA MET A 209 -15.43 -7.04 3.11
C MET A 209 -14.28 -6.19 3.69
N ARG A 210 -13.54 -5.50 2.80
CA ARG A 210 -12.54 -4.53 3.25
C ARG A 210 -13.21 -3.30 3.82
N GLN A 211 -12.58 -2.63 4.78
CA GLN A 211 -13.12 -1.38 5.36
C GLN A 211 -13.52 -0.36 4.27
N GLY A 212 -12.66 -0.16 3.28
CA GLY A 212 -12.98 0.77 2.18
C GLY A 212 -14.15 0.33 1.31
N GLU A 213 -14.41 -0.96 1.19
CA GLU A 213 -15.56 -1.51 0.45
C GLU A 213 -16.87 -1.31 1.25
N LEU A 214 -16.84 -1.52 2.56
CA LEU A 214 -17.96 -1.22 3.45
C LEU A 214 -18.33 0.28 3.42
N LEU A 215 -17.32 1.15 3.50
CA LEU A 215 -17.52 2.60 3.45
C LEU A 215 -17.98 3.13 2.08
N ALA A 216 -17.67 2.42 1.01
CA ALA A 216 -18.09 2.75 -0.35
C ALA A 216 -19.41 2.09 -0.75
N LEU A 217 -19.96 1.20 0.09
CA LEU A 217 -21.20 0.48 -0.22
C LEU A 217 -22.37 1.46 -0.34
N ASP A 218 -23.06 1.38 -1.46
CA ASP A 218 -24.20 2.21 -1.78
C ASP A 218 -25.46 1.35 -1.90
N TRP A 219 -26.59 1.86 -1.43
CA TRP A 219 -27.87 1.16 -1.43
C TRP A 219 -28.30 0.67 -2.82
N LYS A 220 -27.96 1.38 -3.88
CA LYS A 220 -28.28 0.96 -5.26
C LYS A 220 -27.61 -0.36 -5.68
N TYR A 221 -26.60 -0.80 -4.92
CA TYR A 221 -25.87 -2.05 -5.16
C TYR A 221 -26.21 -3.14 -4.13
N VAL A 222 -27.18 -2.90 -3.25
CA VAL A 222 -27.63 -3.87 -2.23
C VAL A 222 -29.00 -4.39 -2.61
N ASP A 223 -29.10 -5.71 -2.81
CA ASP A 223 -30.34 -6.43 -3.02
C ASP A 223 -30.63 -7.27 -1.77
N LEU A 224 -31.60 -6.83 -0.96
CA LEU A 224 -31.97 -7.50 0.29
C LEU A 224 -32.79 -8.78 0.07
N GLU A 225 -33.51 -8.87 -1.02
CA GLU A 225 -34.32 -10.08 -1.36
C GLU A 225 -33.39 -11.22 -1.80
N LYS A 226 -32.43 -10.90 -2.69
CA LYS A 226 -31.39 -11.84 -3.12
C LYS A 226 -30.26 -11.99 -2.10
N ARG A 227 -30.26 -11.16 -1.06
CA ARG A 227 -29.21 -11.10 -0.02
C ARG A 227 -27.81 -10.96 -0.63
N THR A 228 -27.64 -9.95 -1.46
CA THR A 228 -26.35 -9.68 -2.13
C THR A 228 -25.97 -8.21 -2.07
N ALA A 229 -24.66 -7.97 -2.02
CA ALA A 229 -24.05 -6.66 -2.17
C ALA A 229 -23.06 -6.67 -3.33
N HIS A 230 -23.34 -5.90 -4.37
CA HIS A 230 -22.46 -5.76 -5.52
C HIS A 230 -21.42 -4.67 -5.28
N LEU A 231 -20.15 -4.98 -5.51
CA LEU A 231 -19.02 -4.07 -5.40
C LEU A 231 -18.49 -3.78 -6.81
N PRO A 232 -18.86 -2.65 -7.42
CA PRO A 232 -18.54 -2.35 -8.82
C PRO A 232 -17.03 -2.14 -9.03
N THR A 233 -16.32 -1.70 -7.99
CA THR A 233 -14.89 -1.46 -8.05
C THR A 233 -14.24 -1.87 -6.72
N THR A 234 -13.27 -2.79 -6.79
CA THR A 234 -12.49 -3.20 -5.62
C THR A 234 -11.05 -2.66 -5.70
N LYS A 235 -10.27 -2.84 -4.64
CA LYS A 235 -8.84 -2.44 -4.62
C LYS A 235 -8.05 -3.04 -5.79
N ASN A 236 -8.44 -4.22 -6.25
CA ASN A 236 -7.77 -4.93 -7.36
C ASN A 236 -8.32 -4.57 -8.75
N GLY A 237 -9.31 -3.67 -8.84
CA GLY A 237 -9.89 -3.22 -10.11
C GLY A 237 -11.06 -4.07 -10.62
N SER A 238 -11.27 -5.27 -10.11
CA SER A 238 -12.38 -6.16 -10.49
C SER A 238 -13.65 -5.85 -9.69
N SER A 239 -14.81 -6.04 -10.30
CA SER A 239 -16.09 -6.06 -9.59
C SER A 239 -16.31 -7.43 -8.94
N ARG A 240 -17.13 -7.50 -7.89
CA ARG A 240 -17.59 -8.75 -7.31
C ARG A 240 -18.90 -8.56 -6.56
N THR A 241 -19.63 -9.66 -6.39
CA THR A 241 -20.84 -9.72 -5.57
C THR A 241 -20.54 -10.51 -4.30
N VAL A 242 -20.87 -9.94 -3.16
CA VAL A 242 -20.71 -10.55 -1.84
C VAL A 242 -22.07 -11.04 -1.37
N PRO A 243 -22.23 -12.33 -1.03
CA PRO A 243 -23.43 -12.84 -0.40
C PRO A 243 -23.54 -12.30 1.03
N LEU A 244 -24.76 -11.98 1.44
CA LEU A 244 -25.08 -11.49 2.77
C LEU A 244 -25.75 -12.60 3.60
N SER A 245 -25.20 -12.89 4.77
CA SER A 245 -25.86 -13.75 5.75
C SER A 245 -27.15 -13.10 6.24
N SER A 246 -28.03 -13.89 6.86
CA SER A 246 -29.25 -13.35 7.48
C SER A 246 -28.91 -12.29 8.52
N SER A 247 -27.84 -12.48 9.30
CA SER A 247 -27.31 -11.50 10.26
C SER A 247 -26.86 -10.22 9.57
N ALA A 248 -26.13 -10.33 8.47
CA ALA A 248 -25.68 -9.16 7.70
C ALA A 248 -26.85 -8.35 7.13
N VAL A 249 -27.89 -9.04 6.62
CA VAL A 249 -29.13 -8.39 6.16
C VAL A 249 -29.82 -7.67 7.32
N ALA A 250 -29.99 -8.33 8.47
CA ALA A 250 -30.62 -7.71 9.65
C ALA A 250 -29.87 -6.46 10.13
N LEU A 251 -28.53 -6.47 10.11
CA LEU A 251 -27.68 -5.32 10.49
C LEU A 251 -27.94 -4.09 9.63
N ILE A 252 -28.12 -4.24 8.33
CA ILE A 252 -28.37 -3.12 7.42
C ILE A 252 -29.87 -2.79 7.28
N ALA A 253 -30.75 -3.79 7.32
CA ALA A 253 -32.19 -3.59 7.29
C ALA A 253 -32.71 -2.90 8.56
N GLY A 254 -32.22 -3.31 9.74
CA GLY A 254 -32.57 -2.72 11.04
C GLY A 254 -31.95 -1.36 11.32
N SER A 255 -31.13 -0.86 10.41
CA SER A 255 -30.48 0.46 10.53
C SER A 255 -31.42 1.63 10.26
N GLY A 256 -32.70 1.40 10.01
CA GLY A 256 -33.65 2.43 9.66
C GLY A 256 -34.60 2.74 10.81
N LYS A 257 -34.52 3.93 11.39
CA LYS A 257 -35.67 4.84 11.23
C LYS A 257 -36.04 4.76 9.76
N VAL A 258 -37.28 4.38 9.45
CA VAL A 258 -37.81 4.25 8.09
C VAL A 258 -37.21 5.36 7.22
N GLN A 259 -36.13 5.05 6.49
CA GLN A 259 -35.64 5.94 5.46
C GLN A 259 -36.58 5.74 4.27
N PRO A 260 -37.43 6.73 3.94
CA PRO A 260 -38.44 6.57 2.88
C PRO A 260 -37.82 6.25 1.52
N MET A 261 -36.52 6.45 1.37
CA MET A 261 -35.74 6.00 0.20
C MET A 261 -34.32 5.63 0.65
N ARG A 262 -33.95 4.35 0.52
CA ARG A 262 -32.58 3.86 0.71
C ARG A 262 -31.70 4.36 -0.43
N LYS A 263 -31.21 5.61 -0.32
CA LYS A 263 -30.36 6.25 -1.33
C LYS A 263 -29.00 6.59 -0.71
N GLY A 264 -27.95 6.52 -1.55
CA GLY A 264 -26.60 6.88 -1.18
C GLY A 264 -25.88 5.79 -0.38
N ARG A 265 -24.90 6.17 0.41
CA ARG A 265 -24.06 5.23 1.17
C ARG A 265 -24.86 4.52 2.26
N VAL A 266 -24.61 3.20 2.37
CA VAL A 266 -25.18 2.37 3.46
C VAL A 266 -24.65 2.84 4.81
N PHE A 267 -23.36 3.23 4.86
CA PHE A 267 -22.67 3.74 6.05
C PHE A 267 -22.10 5.13 5.78
N PRO A 268 -22.84 6.22 6.03
CA PRO A 268 -22.38 7.59 5.77
C PRO A 268 -21.40 8.07 6.84
N THR A 269 -20.18 7.53 6.81
CA THR A 269 -19.08 7.83 7.74
C THR A 269 -17.73 7.81 7.01
N THR A 270 -16.64 8.14 7.71
CA THR A 270 -15.27 8.20 7.16
C THR A 270 -14.37 7.11 7.73
N ALA A 271 -13.31 6.76 6.99
CA ALA A 271 -12.31 5.80 7.45
C ALA A 271 -11.60 6.25 8.73
N SER A 272 -11.35 7.56 8.87
CA SER A 272 -10.71 8.13 10.07
C SER A 272 -11.63 7.99 11.30
N ALA A 273 -12.91 8.32 11.15
CA ALA A 273 -13.90 8.21 12.24
C ALA A 273 -14.03 6.74 12.72
N ILE A 274 -14.10 5.79 11.77
CA ILE A 274 -14.14 4.36 12.11
C ILE A 274 -12.86 3.93 12.80
N LYS A 275 -11.68 4.32 12.28
CA LYS A 275 -10.38 3.95 12.87
C LYS A 275 -10.29 4.40 14.34
N GLN A 276 -10.66 5.64 14.62
CA GLN A 276 -10.62 6.20 15.97
C GLN A 276 -11.64 5.54 16.90
N SER A 277 -12.88 5.38 16.43
CA SER A 277 -13.95 4.76 17.22
C SER A 277 -13.64 3.28 17.51
N PHE A 278 -13.10 2.54 16.54
CA PHE A 278 -12.66 1.16 16.72
C PHE A 278 -11.53 1.05 17.73
N ALA A 279 -10.48 1.85 17.61
CA ALA A 279 -9.36 1.85 18.56
C ALA A 279 -9.83 2.12 20.00
N ARG A 280 -10.74 3.07 20.19
CA ARG A 280 -11.35 3.34 21.50
C ARG A 280 -12.18 2.17 22.04
N ALA A 281 -12.91 1.49 21.16
CA ALA A 281 -13.68 0.30 21.55
C ALA A 281 -12.76 -0.85 21.99
N VAL A 282 -11.65 -1.08 21.29
CA VAL A 282 -10.62 -2.06 21.67
C VAL A 282 -10.08 -1.76 23.06
N VAL A 283 -9.70 -0.52 23.34
CA VAL A 283 -9.20 -0.10 24.66
C VAL A 283 -10.25 -0.31 25.77
N ARG A 284 -11.53 0.06 25.50
CA ARG A 284 -12.62 -0.16 26.46
C ARG A 284 -12.89 -1.64 26.70
N GLY A 285 -12.90 -2.45 25.63
CA GLY A 285 -13.11 -3.90 25.73
C GLY A 285 -12.02 -4.56 26.58
N ARG A 286 -10.74 -4.20 26.35
CA ARG A 286 -9.62 -4.69 27.15
C ARG A 286 -9.76 -4.28 28.62
N ARG A 287 -10.08 -3.01 28.88
CA ARG A 287 -10.26 -2.54 30.27
C ARG A 287 -11.35 -3.31 30.99
N ARG A 288 -12.49 -3.59 30.33
CA ARG A 288 -13.57 -4.39 30.89
C ARG A 288 -13.14 -5.82 31.17
N TYR A 289 -12.44 -6.45 30.23
CA TYR A 289 -11.88 -7.78 30.43
C TYR A 289 -10.95 -7.86 31.68
N LEU A 290 -10.02 -6.91 31.79
CA LEU A 290 -9.11 -6.86 32.95
C LEU A 290 -9.86 -6.70 34.28
N ALA A 291 -10.88 -5.85 34.32
CA ALA A 291 -11.72 -5.67 35.49
C ALA A 291 -12.53 -6.95 35.84
N ASP A 292 -13.04 -7.65 34.81
CA ASP A 292 -13.75 -8.91 35.01
C ASP A 292 -12.80 -10.01 35.50
N CYS A 293 -11.54 -10.07 35.06
CA CYS A 293 -10.52 -10.98 35.54
C CYS A 293 -10.16 -10.67 37.02
N GLU A 294 -10.01 -9.41 37.38
CA GLU A 294 -9.74 -8.97 38.74
C GLU A 294 -10.89 -9.40 39.68
N ASN A 295 -12.14 -9.16 39.29
CA ASN A 295 -13.33 -9.56 40.07
C ASN A 295 -13.46 -11.07 40.20
N ALA A 296 -13.05 -11.82 39.18
CA ALA A 296 -13.09 -13.29 39.16
C ALA A 296 -11.82 -13.95 39.78
N ALA A 297 -10.84 -13.15 40.23
CA ALA A 297 -9.53 -13.60 40.69
C ALA A 297 -8.83 -14.55 39.70
N CYS A 298 -8.98 -14.29 38.37
CA CYS A 298 -8.32 -15.07 37.33
C CYS A 298 -7.16 -14.28 36.70
N GLU A 299 -6.18 -15.01 36.21
CA GLU A 299 -5.02 -14.40 35.52
C GLU A 299 -5.39 -13.93 34.11
N PRO A 300 -5.23 -12.64 33.80
CA PRO A 300 -5.59 -12.13 32.49
C PRO A 300 -4.60 -12.58 31.40
N GLN A 301 -5.10 -12.80 30.18
CA GLN A 301 -4.25 -13.03 29.03
C GLN A 301 -3.54 -11.72 28.63
N ASN A 302 -2.20 -11.77 28.53
CA ASN A 302 -1.37 -10.58 28.31
C ASN A 302 -1.68 -9.86 26.99
N ASP A 303 -2.00 -10.61 25.94
CA ASP A 303 -2.24 -10.12 24.58
C ASP A 303 -3.73 -9.91 24.23
N PHE A 304 -4.64 -10.03 25.22
CA PHE A 304 -6.08 -9.91 25.01
C PHE A 304 -6.46 -8.54 24.45
N LEU A 305 -7.06 -8.52 23.24
CA LEU A 305 -7.39 -7.32 22.45
C LEU A 305 -6.17 -6.42 22.17
N GLU A 306 -4.95 -6.91 22.36
CA GLU A 306 -3.75 -6.17 22.05
C GLU A 306 -3.45 -6.22 20.55
N ASP A 307 -2.93 -5.13 20.02
CA ASP A 307 -2.56 -4.98 18.61
C ASP A 307 -3.66 -5.39 17.62
N LEU A 308 -4.94 -5.36 18.02
CA LEU A 308 -6.05 -5.67 17.13
C LEU A 308 -6.31 -4.52 16.17
N THR A 309 -6.28 -4.83 14.87
CA THR A 309 -6.60 -3.87 13.80
C THR A 309 -7.94 -4.20 13.14
N PHE A 310 -8.57 -3.21 12.50
CA PHE A 310 -9.81 -3.45 11.75
C PHE A 310 -9.64 -4.49 10.63
N HIS A 311 -8.43 -4.65 10.09
CA HIS A 311 -8.16 -5.65 9.05
C HIS A 311 -8.18 -7.09 9.56
N ASP A 312 -7.93 -7.28 10.87
CA ASP A 312 -7.95 -8.61 11.48
C ASP A 312 -9.39 -9.16 11.56
N LEU A 313 -10.40 -8.29 11.59
CA LEU A 313 -11.82 -8.69 11.46
C LEU A 313 -12.08 -9.42 10.14
N ARG A 314 -11.52 -8.89 9.04
CA ARG A 314 -11.62 -9.54 7.74
C ARG A 314 -10.88 -10.88 7.72
N ARG A 315 -9.73 -10.98 8.41
CA ARG A 315 -9.00 -12.25 8.54
C ARG A 315 -9.84 -13.30 9.24
N GLU A 316 -10.43 -12.93 10.37
CA GLU A 316 -11.33 -13.81 11.11
C GLU A 316 -12.53 -14.23 10.27
N ALA A 317 -13.20 -13.28 9.62
CA ALA A 317 -14.30 -13.56 8.70
C ALA A 317 -13.88 -14.51 7.55
N THR A 318 -12.69 -14.30 6.97
CA THR A 318 -12.17 -15.17 5.91
C THR A 318 -11.94 -16.59 6.42
N SER A 319 -11.41 -16.77 7.63
CA SER A 319 -11.23 -18.08 8.24
C SER A 319 -12.57 -18.78 8.50
N ARG A 320 -13.58 -18.08 9.04
CA ARG A 320 -14.93 -18.63 9.24
C ARG A 320 -15.63 -19.02 7.94
N LEU A 321 -15.39 -18.25 6.88
CA LEU A 321 -15.91 -18.58 5.55
C LEU A 321 -15.16 -19.75 4.91
N ALA A 322 -13.87 -19.93 5.21
CA ALA A 322 -13.08 -21.06 4.73
C ALA A 322 -13.57 -22.41 5.25
N ASP A 323 -14.20 -22.44 6.44
CA ASP A 323 -14.84 -23.64 6.98
C ASP A 323 -16.13 -24.03 6.21
N LYS A 324 -16.74 -23.07 5.50
CA LYS A 324 -18.05 -23.22 4.85
C LYS A 324 -17.99 -23.27 3.33
N LEU A 325 -16.96 -22.65 2.72
CA LEU A 325 -16.84 -22.45 1.29
C LEU A 325 -15.60 -23.17 0.74
N GLN A 326 -15.70 -23.65 -0.48
CA GLN A 326 -14.53 -24.16 -1.20
C GLN A 326 -13.59 -23.01 -1.57
N MET A 327 -12.32 -23.33 -1.85
CA MET A 327 -11.29 -22.34 -2.13
C MET A 327 -11.69 -21.34 -3.23
N HIS A 328 -12.26 -21.82 -4.33
CA HIS A 328 -12.65 -20.95 -5.46
C HIS A 328 -13.85 -20.07 -5.13
N GLU A 329 -14.80 -20.54 -4.31
CA GLU A 329 -15.93 -19.75 -3.81
C GLU A 329 -15.44 -18.67 -2.84
N LEU A 330 -14.56 -19.06 -1.93
CA LEU A 330 -13.93 -18.13 -0.98
C LEU A 330 -13.15 -17.02 -1.70
N MET A 331 -12.41 -17.36 -2.78
CA MET A 331 -11.73 -16.37 -3.64
C MET A 331 -12.73 -15.38 -4.23
N ARG A 332 -13.86 -15.84 -4.74
CA ARG A 332 -14.93 -14.99 -5.33
C ARG A 332 -15.53 -14.05 -4.28
N VAL A 333 -15.87 -14.57 -3.11
CA VAL A 333 -16.49 -13.79 -2.02
C VAL A 333 -15.51 -12.74 -1.48
N THR A 334 -14.29 -13.15 -1.16
CA THR A 334 -13.29 -12.27 -0.54
C THR A 334 -12.55 -11.38 -1.53
N GLY A 335 -12.54 -11.73 -2.83
CA GLY A 335 -11.86 -11.00 -3.89
C GLY A 335 -10.33 -11.14 -3.82
N HIS A 336 -9.83 -12.32 -3.46
CA HIS A 336 -8.42 -12.68 -3.61
C HIS A 336 -8.19 -13.23 -5.02
N LEU A 337 -7.17 -12.71 -5.70
CA LEU A 337 -6.80 -13.15 -7.06
C LEU A 337 -5.81 -14.32 -7.05
N ASP A 338 -5.11 -14.53 -5.94
CA ASP A 338 -4.10 -15.57 -5.77
C ASP A 338 -4.53 -16.50 -4.62
N SER A 339 -4.67 -17.78 -4.92
CA SER A 339 -5.04 -18.82 -3.94
C SER A 339 -4.01 -18.95 -2.81
N ARG A 340 -2.72 -18.64 -3.08
CA ARG A 340 -1.66 -18.64 -2.05
C ARG A 340 -1.97 -17.68 -0.90
N MET A 341 -2.66 -16.58 -1.19
CA MET A 341 -3.09 -15.63 -0.14
C MET A 341 -4.17 -16.21 0.77
N LEU A 342 -4.94 -17.18 0.29
CA LEU A 342 -5.99 -17.86 1.04
C LEU A 342 -5.52 -19.17 1.69
N ALA A 343 -4.43 -19.75 1.23
CA ALA A 343 -3.90 -21.01 1.77
C ALA A 343 -3.66 -20.95 3.30
N VAL A 344 -3.34 -19.76 3.83
CA VAL A 344 -3.18 -19.52 5.27
C VAL A 344 -4.49 -19.73 6.04
N TYR A 345 -5.65 -19.50 5.40
CA TYR A 345 -6.97 -19.60 6.02
C TYR A 345 -7.66 -20.93 5.71
N TYR A 346 -7.27 -21.57 4.63
CA TYR A 346 -7.84 -22.84 4.19
C TYR A 346 -6.93 -23.99 4.62
N GLN A 347 -7.13 -24.44 5.84
CA GLN A 347 -6.41 -25.57 6.44
C GLN A 347 -7.43 -26.64 6.86
N PRO A 348 -7.96 -27.42 5.91
CA PRO A 348 -8.91 -28.50 6.22
C PRO A 348 -8.20 -29.53 7.10
N ARG A 349 -8.86 -30.01 8.14
CA ARG A 349 -8.35 -31.09 8.98
C ARG A 349 -8.32 -32.39 8.16
N ALA A 350 -7.35 -33.25 8.43
CA ALA A 350 -7.24 -34.53 7.75
C ALA A 350 -8.53 -35.36 7.86
N GLU A 351 -9.16 -35.31 9.03
CA GLU A 351 -10.45 -35.97 9.31
C GLU A 351 -11.61 -35.46 8.41
N ASP A 352 -11.62 -34.15 8.10
CA ASP A 352 -12.63 -33.57 7.20
C ASP A 352 -12.37 -33.94 5.75
N LEU A 353 -11.09 -34.17 5.38
CA LEU A 353 -10.75 -34.68 4.05
C LEU A 353 -11.10 -36.18 3.92
N VAL A 354 -10.89 -36.98 4.98
CA VAL A 354 -11.29 -38.39 4.98
C VAL A 354 -12.80 -38.52 4.74
N LYS A 355 -13.64 -37.69 5.40
CA LYS A 355 -15.11 -37.69 5.17
C LYS A 355 -15.51 -37.36 3.74
N LYS A 356 -14.64 -36.69 2.98
CA LYS A 356 -14.87 -36.34 1.57
C LYS A 356 -14.41 -37.44 0.61
N LEU A 357 -13.57 -38.34 1.06
CA LEU A 357 -13.05 -39.45 0.25
C LEU A 357 -13.93 -40.70 0.33
N GLY A 358 -14.89 -40.77 1.25
CA GLY A 358 -15.85 -41.85 1.42
C GLY A 358 -15.50 -42.70 2.63
#